data_6c26ae617946767f2cff099e69ac7f34
#
_entry.id   6c26ae617946767f2cff099e69ac7f34
#
_cell.length_a   1.000
_cell.length_b   1.000
_cell.length_c   1.000
_cell.angle_alpha   90.00
_cell.angle_beta   90.00
_cell.angle_gamma   90.00
#
_symmetry.space_group_name_H-M   'P 1'
#
loop_
_entity.id
_entity.type
_entity.pdbx_description
1 polymer ?
#
loop_
_entity_poly.entity_id
_entity_poly.type
_entity_poly.pdbx_seq_one_letter_code
_entity_poly.pdbx_strand_id
1 'polypeptide(L)'
;RMLADVTAIAERVKRVATGWEPELTIAVDSLISRKVVFELCQAFFELKAPTRLRLRGETLSGTWQALTGGKADIALGGAFETGSIASTQLAGIQVKTLGDMPFVFAVAPRHPLAKRPEPLSDDEIAQHRVVAVADSTLRGDGLSVNLLAGQDVFTVPTMQAKLDAHLRGLGCGFLPL
;
A
#
# COMPACT_ATOMS: atom_id res chain seq x y z
N ARG A 1 -6.13 -22.85 -22.19
CA ARG A 1 -4.85 -22.38 -22.80
C ARG A 1 -5.12 -21.65 -24.11
N MET A 2 -5.76 -22.29 -25.09
CA MET A 2 -6.06 -21.72 -26.43
C MET A 2 -6.89 -20.41 -26.38
N LEU A 3 -7.90 -20.30 -25.52
CA LEU A 3 -8.69 -19.05 -25.33
C LEU A 3 -7.84 -17.90 -24.80
N ALA A 4 -6.93 -18.17 -23.85
CA ALA A 4 -6.01 -17.16 -23.32
C ALA A 4 -5.04 -16.65 -24.41
N ASP A 5 -4.57 -17.56 -25.27
CA ASP A 5 -3.66 -17.20 -26.36
C ASP A 5 -4.37 -16.33 -27.42
N VAL A 6 -5.63 -16.63 -27.76
CA VAL A 6 -6.45 -15.82 -28.69
C VAL A 6 -6.74 -14.44 -28.11
N THR A 7 -7.07 -14.35 -26.82
CA THR A 7 -7.29 -13.06 -26.13
C THR A 7 -6.04 -12.21 -26.17
N ALA A 8 -4.89 -12.79 -25.83
CA ALA A 8 -3.59 -12.08 -25.85
C ALA A 8 -3.23 -11.55 -27.24
N ILE A 9 -3.52 -12.33 -28.31
CA ILE A 9 -3.30 -11.87 -29.69
C ILE A 9 -4.25 -10.70 -30.02
N ALA A 10 -5.52 -10.80 -29.69
CA ALA A 10 -6.49 -9.73 -29.93
C ALA A 10 -6.13 -8.42 -29.21
N GLU A 11 -5.67 -8.52 -27.96
CA GLU A 11 -5.18 -7.37 -27.18
C GLU A 11 -3.93 -6.75 -27.80
N ARG A 12 -3.00 -7.59 -28.24
CA ARG A 12 -1.77 -7.12 -28.94
C ARG A 12 -2.10 -6.37 -30.24
N VAL A 13 -3.04 -6.87 -31.03
CA VAL A 13 -3.50 -6.21 -32.25
C VAL A 13 -4.15 -4.87 -31.90
N LYS A 14 -4.97 -4.83 -30.87
CA LYS A 14 -5.65 -3.61 -30.40
C LYS A 14 -4.64 -2.55 -29.94
N ARG A 15 -3.62 -2.95 -29.21
CA ARG A 15 -2.51 -2.07 -28.79
C ARG A 15 -1.77 -1.48 -29.96
N VAL A 16 -1.40 -2.31 -30.94
CA VAL A 16 -0.71 -1.83 -32.15
C VAL A 16 -1.57 -0.84 -32.94
N ALA A 17 -2.88 -1.08 -33.02
CA ALA A 17 -3.80 -0.23 -33.76
C ALA A 17 -4.11 1.11 -33.06
N THR A 18 -4.14 1.15 -31.73
CA THR A 18 -4.56 2.34 -30.95
C THR A 18 -3.42 3.02 -30.21
N GLY A 19 -2.29 2.37 -30.01
CA GLY A 19 -1.22 2.79 -29.11
C GLY A 19 -1.57 2.69 -27.61
N TRP A 20 -2.75 2.16 -27.26
CA TRP A 20 -3.23 2.03 -25.90
C TRP A 20 -3.41 0.58 -25.47
N GLU A 21 -3.08 0.28 -24.20
CA GLU A 21 -3.41 -1.00 -23.60
C GLU A 21 -4.93 -1.15 -23.43
N PRO A 22 -5.52 -2.33 -23.67
CA PRO A 22 -6.95 -2.56 -23.50
C PRO A 22 -7.41 -2.50 -22.04
N GLU A 23 -6.56 -2.93 -21.11
CA GLU A 23 -6.78 -2.86 -19.67
C GLU A 23 -5.49 -2.47 -18.95
N LEU A 24 -5.60 -1.67 -17.90
CA LEU A 24 -4.51 -1.27 -17.02
C LEU A 24 -4.94 -1.50 -15.58
N THR A 25 -4.25 -2.40 -14.88
CA THR A 25 -4.48 -2.66 -13.46
C THR A 25 -3.41 -1.97 -12.62
N ILE A 26 -3.85 -1.13 -11.68
CA ILE A 26 -2.98 -0.40 -10.77
C ILE A 26 -3.17 -0.95 -9.36
N ALA A 27 -2.12 -1.55 -8.78
CA ALA A 27 -2.06 -1.85 -7.36
C ALA A 27 -1.74 -0.57 -6.58
N VAL A 28 -2.56 -0.25 -5.60
CA VAL A 28 -2.44 0.97 -4.80
C VAL A 28 -2.27 0.58 -3.35
N ASP A 29 -1.14 0.99 -2.76
CA ASP A 29 -0.91 0.80 -1.33
C ASP A 29 -1.88 1.65 -0.51
N SER A 30 -2.32 1.13 0.62
CA SER A 30 -3.24 1.80 1.54
C SER A 30 -2.69 3.09 2.17
N LEU A 31 -1.39 3.35 2.03
CA LEU A 31 -0.74 4.62 2.38
C LEU A 31 -1.13 5.75 1.43
N ILE A 32 -1.45 5.42 0.17
CA ILE A 32 -1.77 6.43 -0.83
C ILE A 32 -3.20 6.94 -0.62
N SER A 33 -3.34 8.24 -0.48
CA SER A 33 -4.64 8.89 -0.32
C SER A 33 -5.58 8.56 -1.48
N ARG A 34 -6.79 8.10 -1.17
CA ARG A 34 -7.83 7.86 -2.18
C ARG A 34 -8.15 9.09 -3.02
N LYS A 35 -8.04 10.28 -2.43
CA LYS A 35 -8.23 11.54 -3.15
C LYS A 35 -7.23 11.65 -4.30
N VAL A 36 -5.94 11.46 -4.01
CA VAL A 36 -4.87 11.50 -5.03
C VAL A 36 -5.09 10.45 -6.12
N VAL A 37 -5.46 9.22 -5.72
CA VAL A 37 -5.74 8.14 -6.69
C VAL A 37 -6.89 8.51 -7.64
N PHE A 38 -7.97 9.10 -7.12
CA PHE A 38 -9.11 9.49 -7.95
C PHE A 38 -8.81 10.71 -8.81
N GLU A 39 -7.98 11.66 -8.37
CA GLU A 39 -7.49 12.76 -9.20
C GLU A 39 -6.65 12.22 -10.37
N LEU A 40 -5.79 11.22 -10.13
CA LEU A 40 -5.05 10.55 -11.22
C LEU A 40 -5.98 9.82 -12.18
N CYS A 41 -7.00 9.12 -11.68
CA CYS A 41 -8.00 8.46 -12.52
C CYS A 41 -8.78 9.49 -13.36
N GLN A 42 -9.16 10.61 -12.77
CA GLN A 42 -9.85 11.68 -13.48
C GLN A 42 -8.98 12.21 -14.62
N ALA A 43 -7.72 12.56 -14.35
CA ALA A 43 -6.80 13.02 -15.38
C ALA A 43 -6.60 11.97 -16.48
N PHE A 44 -6.55 10.69 -16.12
CA PHE A 44 -6.46 9.59 -17.09
C PHE A 44 -7.72 9.53 -17.99
N PHE A 45 -8.91 9.66 -17.43
CA PHE A 45 -10.16 9.62 -18.22
C PHE A 45 -10.31 10.83 -19.15
N GLU A 46 -9.72 11.98 -18.81
CA GLU A 46 -9.68 13.17 -19.70
C GLU A 46 -8.91 12.88 -20.99
N LEU A 47 -7.97 11.93 -20.99
CA LEU A 47 -7.26 11.49 -22.19
C LEU A 47 -8.15 10.73 -23.18
N LYS A 48 -9.36 10.35 -22.79
CA LYS A 48 -10.30 9.53 -23.60
C LYS A 48 -9.66 8.25 -24.16
N ALA A 49 -8.71 7.71 -23.42
CA ALA A 49 -8.03 6.47 -23.79
C ALA A 49 -9.03 5.30 -23.82
N PRO A 50 -8.97 4.39 -24.81
CA PRO A 50 -9.82 3.22 -24.88
C PRO A 50 -9.35 2.10 -23.91
N THR A 51 -8.73 2.48 -22.80
CA THR A 51 -8.16 1.59 -21.80
C THR A 51 -9.10 1.45 -20.62
N ARG A 52 -9.41 0.23 -20.25
CA ARG A 52 -10.16 -0.08 -19.04
C ARG A 52 -9.23 0.04 -17.82
N LEU A 53 -9.52 0.96 -16.91
CA LEU A 53 -8.74 1.13 -15.69
C LEU A 53 -9.31 0.28 -14.55
N ARG A 54 -8.43 -0.46 -13.86
CA ARG A 54 -8.75 -1.24 -12.66
C ARG A 54 -7.86 -0.80 -11.50
N LEU A 55 -8.46 -0.53 -10.35
CA LEU A 55 -7.74 -0.30 -9.10
C LEU A 55 -7.79 -1.56 -8.24
N ARG A 56 -6.65 -1.90 -7.66
CA ARG A 56 -6.47 -3.00 -6.72
C ARG A 56 -5.87 -2.43 -5.43
N GLY A 57 -6.59 -2.51 -4.32
CA GLY A 57 -6.08 -2.10 -3.01
C GLY A 57 -5.17 -3.16 -2.43
N GLU A 58 -3.99 -2.75 -1.99
CA GLU A 58 -2.99 -3.60 -1.35
C GLU A 58 -2.39 -2.90 -0.12
N THR A 59 -1.63 -3.65 0.67
CA THR A 59 -0.89 -3.12 1.82
C THR A 59 0.49 -3.73 1.91
N LEU A 60 1.47 -2.93 2.29
CA LEU A 60 2.86 -3.35 2.52
C LEU A 60 3.43 -4.16 1.34
N SER A 61 3.93 -5.36 1.60
CA SER A 61 4.56 -6.19 0.56
C SER A 61 3.59 -6.68 -0.52
N GLY A 62 2.29 -6.69 -0.25
CA GLY A 62 1.26 -7.08 -1.21
C GLY A 62 1.22 -6.21 -2.45
N THR A 63 1.52 -4.90 -2.33
CA THR A 63 1.61 -3.98 -3.47
C THR A 63 2.70 -4.43 -4.46
N TRP A 64 3.87 -4.78 -3.94
CA TRP A 64 4.97 -5.31 -4.74
C TRP A 64 4.66 -6.69 -5.33
N GLN A 65 4.07 -7.58 -4.52
CA GLN A 65 3.70 -8.91 -4.99
C GLN A 65 2.63 -8.88 -6.08
N ALA A 66 1.72 -7.90 -6.05
CA ALA A 66 0.74 -7.74 -7.13
C ALA A 66 1.41 -7.41 -8.46
N LEU A 67 2.44 -6.54 -8.45
CA LEU A 67 3.22 -6.19 -9.63
C LEU A 67 4.07 -7.37 -10.12
N THR A 68 4.90 -7.95 -9.27
CA THR A 68 5.83 -9.03 -9.64
C THR A 68 5.11 -10.33 -9.99
N GLY A 69 3.93 -10.54 -9.42
CA GLY A 69 3.06 -11.68 -9.72
C GLY A 69 2.16 -11.48 -10.95
N GLY A 70 2.32 -10.39 -11.70
CA GLY A 70 1.53 -10.11 -12.92
C GLY A 70 0.05 -9.86 -12.66
N LYS A 71 -0.32 -9.47 -11.42
CA LYS A 71 -1.70 -9.14 -11.04
C LYS A 71 -1.99 -7.65 -11.17
N ALA A 72 -0.95 -6.84 -11.38
CA ALA A 72 -1.02 -5.42 -11.66
C ALA A 72 0.09 -5.06 -12.65
N ASP A 73 -0.17 -4.03 -13.45
CA ASP A 73 0.76 -3.47 -14.43
C ASP A 73 1.57 -2.33 -13.83
N ILE A 74 0.97 -1.62 -12.86
CA ILE A 74 1.58 -0.52 -12.12
C ILE A 74 1.35 -0.74 -10.63
N ALA A 75 2.32 -0.38 -9.80
CA ALA A 75 2.19 -0.29 -8.36
C ALA A 75 2.41 1.16 -7.90
N LEU A 76 1.50 1.68 -7.09
CA LEU A 76 1.61 2.99 -6.45
C LEU A 76 1.77 2.83 -4.95
N GLY A 77 2.82 3.42 -4.42
CA GLY A 77 3.21 3.28 -3.01
C GLY A 77 3.91 1.95 -2.75
N GLY A 78 3.99 1.60 -1.49
CA GLY A 78 4.79 0.49 -1.01
C GLY A 78 6.05 0.99 -0.33
N ALA A 79 6.28 0.56 0.90
CA ALA A 79 7.50 0.85 1.62
C ALA A 79 8.61 -0.06 1.11
N PHE A 80 9.58 0.51 0.44
CA PHE A 80 10.81 -0.18 0.09
C PHE A 80 11.94 0.44 0.88
N GLU A 81 12.67 -0.37 1.62
CA GLU A 81 13.99 0.06 2.09
C GLU A 81 14.89 0.26 0.87
N THR A 82 15.43 1.44 0.73
CA THR A 82 16.25 1.88 -0.42
C THR A 82 17.42 0.94 -0.73
N GLY A 83 17.83 0.09 0.23
CA GLY A 83 18.89 -0.91 0.05
C GLY A 83 18.41 -2.28 -0.47
N SER A 84 17.13 -2.60 -0.32
CA SER A 84 16.57 -3.92 -0.69
C SER A 84 16.23 -4.05 -2.17
N ILE A 85 15.94 -2.94 -2.85
CA ILE A 85 15.58 -2.95 -4.28
C ILE A 85 16.80 -3.11 -5.19
N ALA A 86 17.97 -2.78 -4.69
CA ALA A 86 19.17 -2.58 -5.53
C ALA A 86 19.75 -3.87 -6.12
N SER A 87 19.34 -5.05 -5.71
CA SER A 87 20.22 -6.17 -6.03
C SER A 87 19.62 -7.37 -6.74
N THR A 88 18.30 -7.57 -6.86
CA THR A 88 18.02 -8.96 -7.23
C THR A 88 16.94 -9.27 -8.26
N GLN A 89 15.95 -8.45 -8.55
CA GLN A 89 14.87 -8.96 -9.43
C GLN A 89 14.04 -7.90 -10.17
N LEU A 90 14.62 -6.80 -10.56
CA LEU A 90 13.92 -5.74 -11.29
C LEU A 90 14.03 -5.87 -12.82
N ALA A 91 14.36 -7.02 -13.34
CA ALA A 91 14.43 -7.20 -14.80
C ALA A 91 13.08 -6.83 -15.44
N GLY A 92 13.02 -5.66 -16.07
CA GLY A 92 11.84 -5.16 -16.75
C GLY A 92 10.90 -4.26 -15.91
N ILE A 93 11.16 -4.03 -14.61
CA ILE A 93 10.40 -3.10 -13.78
C ILE A 93 11.16 -1.79 -13.64
N GLN A 94 10.48 -0.68 -13.94
CA GLN A 94 11.00 0.66 -13.68
C GLN A 94 10.40 1.20 -12.38
N VAL A 95 11.27 1.73 -11.51
CA VAL A 95 10.87 2.32 -10.24
C VAL A 95 11.14 3.81 -10.26
N LYS A 96 10.17 4.62 -9.79
CA LYS A 96 10.31 6.05 -9.59
C LYS A 96 9.92 6.41 -8.17
N THR A 97 10.82 7.06 -7.46
CA THR A 97 10.52 7.60 -6.13
C THR A 97 9.50 8.72 -6.24
N LEU A 98 8.43 8.65 -5.44
CA LEU A 98 7.39 9.68 -5.38
C LEU A 98 7.69 10.73 -4.30
N GLY A 99 8.43 10.36 -3.26
CA GLY A 99 8.80 11.19 -2.13
C GLY A 99 8.92 10.38 -0.85
N ASP A 100 9.21 11.08 0.24
CA ASP A 100 9.26 10.50 1.57
C ASP A 100 7.92 10.73 2.29
N MET A 101 7.50 9.77 3.09
CA MET A 101 6.31 9.86 3.91
C MET A 101 6.70 9.73 5.38
N PRO A 102 6.77 10.84 6.11
CA PRO A 102 7.09 10.81 7.52
C PRO A 102 5.95 10.18 8.31
N PHE A 103 6.31 9.42 9.35
CA PHE A 103 5.38 8.82 10.29
C PHE A 103 5.56 9.45 11.66
N VAL A 104 4.46 9.67 12.37
CA VAL A 104 4.46 10.13 13.75
C VAL A 104 3.75 9.11 14.63
N PHE A 105 4.24 8.94 15.86
CA PHE A 105 3.52 8.18 16.86
C PHE A 105 2.28 8.96 17.29
N ALA A 106 1.14 8.32 17.26
CA ALA A 106 -0.15 8.96 17.50
C ALA A 106 -1.01 8.16 18.47
N VAL A 107 -1.77 8.89 19.28
CA VAL A 107 -2.76 8.34 20.21
C VAL A 107 -4.00 9.24 20.23
N ALA A 108 -5.16 8.69 20.59
CA ALA A 108 -6.34 9.50 20.83
C ALA A 108 -6.12 10.46 22.04
N PRO A 109 -6.74 11.64 22.08
CA PRO A 109 -6.55 12.62 23.18
C PRO A 109 -6.88 12.08 24.58
N ARG A 110 -7.74 11.06 24.68
CA ARG A 110 -8.12 10.39 25.93
C ARG A 110 -7.28 9.15 26.24
N HIS A 111 -6.32 8.80 25.38
CA HIS A 111 -5.43 7.66 25.62
C HIS A 111 -4.48 7.98 26.79
N PRO A 112 -4.11 6.98 27.66
CA PRO A 112 -3.21 7.21 28.78
C PRO A 112 -1.89 7.88 28.41
N LEU A 113 -1.31 7.54 27.25
CA LEU A 113 -0.06 8.12 26.77
C LEU A 113 -0.19 9.58 26.31
N ALA A 114 -1.39 10.09 26.04
CA ALA A 114 -1.57 11.47 25.54
C ALA A 114 -1.15 12.57 26.53
N LYS A 115 -1.03 12.23 27.82
CA LYS A 115 -0.63 13.15 28.87
C LYS A 115 0.76 12.88 29.44
N ARG A 116 1.47 11.90 28.87
CA ARG A 116 2.81 11.56 29.31
C ARG A 116 3.82 12.52 28.68
N PRO A 117 4.90 12.87 29.40
CA PRO A 117 5.97 13.69 28.83
C PRO A 117 6.69 12.95 27.69
N GLU A 118 7.12 13.69 26.68
CA GLU A 118 7.94 13.17 25.59
C GLU A 118 9.42 13.32 25.90
N PRO A 119 10.30 12.44 25.40
CA PRO A 119 9.97 11.26 24.56
C PRO A 119 9.42 10.10 25.39
N LEU A 120 8.48 9.35 24.79
CA LEU A 120 7.98 8.10 25.35
C LEU A 120 9.02 7.00 25.15
N SER A 121 9.22 6.15 26.17
CA SER A 121 10.08 4.97 26.05
C SER A 121 9.33 3.80 25.39
N ASP A 122 10.08 2.88 24.77
CA ASP A 122 9.52 1.66 24.20
C ASP A 122 8.79 0.81 25.25
N ASP A 123 9.29 0.77 26.47
CA ASP A 123 8.66 0.04 27.58
C ASP A 123 7.29 0.64 27.96
N GLU A 124 7.15 1.96 27.92
CA GLU A 124 5.86 2.62 28.16
C GLU A 124 4.88 2.33 27.02
N ILE A 125 5.36 2.39 25.78
CA ILE A 125 4.54 2.11 24.59
C ILE A 125 4.11 0.64 24.57
N ALA A 126 4.99 -0.29 24.92
CA ALA A 126 4.72 -1.73 24.93
C ALA A 126 3.58 -2.16 25.89
N GLN A 127 3.31 -1.35 26.92
CA GLN A 127 2.20 -1.61 27.85
C GLN A 127 0.82 -1.33 27.25
N HIS A 128 0.76 -0.73 26.06
CA HIS A 128 -0.47 -0.36 25.41
C HIS A 128 -0.67 -1.10 24.09
N ARG A 129 -1.94 -1.36 23.76
CA ARG A 129 -2.29 -1.99 22.50
C ARG A 129 -1.83 -1.15 21.32
N VAL A 130 -1.09 -1.75 20.40
CA VAL A 130 -0.76 -1.13 19.11
C VAL A 130 -1.80 -1.52 18.05
N VAL A 131 -2.14 -0.58 17.18
CA VAL A 131 -2.91 -0.86 15.97
C VAL A 131 -1.94 -1.05 14.81
N ALA A 132 -1.91 -2.25 14.24
CA ALA A 132 -1.09 -2.62 13.11
C ALA A 132 -1.92 -2.77 11.84
N VAL A 133 -1.31 -2.52 10.68
CA VAL A 133 -1.93 -2.82 9.39
C VAL A 133 -1.47 -4.20 8.94
N ALA A 134 -2.42 -5.03 8.51
CA ALA A 134 -2.11 -6.34 7.94
C ALA A 134 -1.38 -6.18 6.61
N ASP A 135 -0.36 -6.99 6.38
CA ASP A 135 0.21 -7.16 5.05
C ASP A 135 -0.77 -7.94 4.17
N SER A 136 -1.04 -7.45 2.97
CA SER A 136 -1.95 -8.12 2.04
C SER A 136 -1.31 -9.27 1.26
N THR A 137 -0.07 -9.65 1.60
CA THR A 137 0.59 -10.82 1.02
C THR A 137 -0.17 -12.12 1.32
N LEU A 138 -0.21 -13.00 0.35
CA LEU A 138 -0.86 -14.32 0.49
C LEU A 138 -0.01 -15.35 1.24
N ARG A 139 1.24 -15.04 1.60
CA ARG A 139 2.16 -15.95 2.30
C ARG A 139 2.32 -15.50 3.74
N GLY A 140 2.06 -16.43 4.65
CA GLY A 140 1.81 -16.28 6.08
C GLY A 140 2.79 -15.50 6.98
N ASP A 141 3.93 -15.02 6.48
CA ASP A 141 4.90 -14.21 7.22
C ASP A 141 4.86 -12.75 6.76
N GLY A 142 3.64 -12.18 6.68
CA GLY A 142 3.44 -10.78 6.31
C GLY A 142 4.25 -9.83 7.18
N LEU A 143 4.71 -8.73 6.58
CA LEU A 143 5.45 -7.69 7.30
C LEU A 143 4.57 -7.07 8.38
N SER A 144 5.11 -7.02 9.59
CA SER A 144 4.55 -6.20 10.67
C SER A 144 5.58 -5.13 11.01
N VAL A 145 5.17 -3.88 10.93
CA VAL A 145 6.07 -2.74 11.09
C VAL A 145 5.80 -2.05 12.42
N ASN A 146 6.88 -1.70 13.14
CA ASN A 146 6.81 -0.94 14.40
C ASN A 146 6.04 -1.66 15.52
N LEU A 147 6.24 -2.97 15.68
CA LEU A 147 5.75 -3.74 16.81
C LEU A 147 6.87 -3.96 17.85
N LEU A 148 6.52 -3.81 19.11
CA LEU A 148 7.40 -4.13 20.24
C LEU A 148 7.14 -5.54 20.75
N ALA A 149 8.17 -6.18 21.27
CA ALA A 149 8.05 -7.54 21.79
C ALA A 149 7.02 -7.63 22.93
N GLY A 150 6.12 -8.60 22.85
CA GLY A 150 5.09 -8.82 23.88
C GLY A 150 3.92 -7.83 23.90
N GLN A 151 3.88 -6.87 22.98
CA GLN A 151 2.81 -5.89 22.90
C GLN A 151 1.48 -6.52 22.46
N ASP A 152 0.36 -6.08 23.05
CA ASP A 152 -0.99 -6.41 22.54
C ASP A 152 -1.22 -5.75 21.19
N VAL A 153 -1.64 -6.52 20.18
CA VAL A 153 -1.75 -6.08 18.78
C VAL A 153 -3.18 -6.20 18.28
N PHE A 154 -3.73 -5.08 17.82
CA PHE A 154 -4.98 -5.06 17.06
C PHE A 154 -4.67 -4.85 15.57
N THR A 155 -4.83 -5.90 14.77
CA THR A 155 -4.55 -5.86 13.34
C THR A 155 -5.77 -5.46 12.53
N VAL A 156 -5.59 -4.48 11.65
CA VAL A 156 -6.63 -3.93 10.76
C VAL A 156 -6.21 -4.02 9.29
N PRO A 157 -7.14 -4.02 8.34
CA PRO A 157 -6.82 -4.34 6.95
C PRO A 157 -6.19 -3.18 6.15
N THR A 158 -6.34 -1.93 6.60
CA THR A 158 -5.88 -0.75 5.83
C THR A 158 -5.41 0.36 6.75
N MET A 159 -4.64 1.31 6.20
CA MET A 159 -4.20 2.50 6.94
C MET A 159 -5.40 3.38 7.37
N GLN A 160 -6.46 3.44 6.55
CA GLN A 160 -7.68 4.16 6.95
C GLN A 160 -8.36 3.50 8.16
N ALA A 161 -8.45 2.16 8.18
CA ALA A 161 -9.00 1.44 9.33
C ALA A 161 -8.13 1.63 10.59
N LYS A 162 -6.80 1.76 10.42
CA LYS A 162 -5.88 2.10 11.50
C LYS A 162 -6.18 3.50 12.06
N LEU A 163 -6.33 4.50 11.20
CA LEU A 163 -6.71 5.86 11.60
C LEU A 163 -8.05 5.87 12.37
N ASP A 164 -9.05 5.16 11.84
CA ASP A 164 -10.37 5.06 12.48
C ASP A 164 -10.30 4.39 13.86
N ALA A 165 -9.44 3.39 14.01
CA ALA A 165 -9.17 2.74 15.30
C ALA A 165 -8.51 3.70 16.31
N HIS A 166 -7.52 4.49 15.86
CA HIS A 166 -6.89 5.51 16.70
C HIS A 166 -7.89 6.57 17.15
N LEU A 167 -8.71 7.12 16.26
CA LEU A 167 -9.75 8.11 16.60
C LEU A 167 -10.75 7.58 17.63
N ARG A 168 -11.00 6.28 17.64
CA ARG A 168 -11.86 5.60 18.63
C ARG A 168 -11.12 5.26 19.93
N GLY A 169 -9.81 5.46 19.99
CA GLY A 169 -8.99 5.12 21.16
C GLY A 169 -8.78 3.61 21.35
N LEU A 170 -8.81 2.83 20.28
CA LEU A 170 -8.64 1.38 20.34
C LEU A 170 -7.18 0.93 20.46
N GLY A 171 -6.24 1.87 20.36
CA GLY A 171 -4.82 1.64 20.54
C GLY A 171 -3.97 2.83 20.10
N CYS A 172 -2.68 2.63 20.06
CA CYS A 172 -1.66 3.60 19.68
C CYS A 172 -0.87 3.11 18.45
N GLY A 173 0.03 3.93 17.92
CA GLY A 173 0.97 3.53 16.88
C GLY A 173 1.31 4.66 15.92
N PHE A 174 2.07 4.32 14.88
CA PHE A 174 2.56 5.29 13.91
C PHE A 174 1.53 5.49 12.79
N LEU A 175 1.28 6.76 12.46
CA LEU A 175 0.44 7.19 11.35
C LEU A 175 1.24 8.07 10.39
N PRO A 176 1.00 8.02 9.08
CA PRO A 176 1.58 8.95 8.11
C PRO A 176 1.05 10.37 8.34
N LEU A 177 1.91 11.38 8.08
CA LEU A 177 1.55 12.80 8.11
C LEU A 177 0.88 13.26 6.82
#